data_2165019ab797df81efd8793d4e957467
#
_entry.id   2165019ab797df81efd8793d4e957467
#
_cell.length_a   1.000
_cell.length_b   1.000
_cell.length_c   1.000
_cell.angle_alpha   90.00
_cell.angle_beta   90.00
_cell.angle_gamma   90.00
#
_symmetry.space_group_name_H-M   'P 1'
#
loop_
_entity.id
_entity.type
_entity.pdbx_description
1 polymer ?
#
loop_
_entity_poly.entity_id
_entity_poly.type
_entity_poly.pdbx_seq_one_letter_code
_entity_poly.pdbx_strand_id
1 'polypeptide(L)'
;MVEDFSDLAEVVPGLIIDKAIGSGASYSMRGVGSYGVGAAVVGSLVVNMNGHEYGSSALAEIGFHDLERIEVLKGPQGTLSGRNAVQGLVNIVSARPTSEWSGSFDVAAGNYNSTRSNLMLNMPFSDRIGARLSYSMFERDGTIENVYTGNDIDGRDAYGIRLSVDFDISETTKLEFTHDRSETEDNRQNIGIIVCAPHPVFGCSPFERGTFGQSADTRGSTASIFNFIAGLNSTADYNSYEGINALGSLEKVNINRDPEHHQVFEFTMLELNHDISDELQLVVKGTYSTRDYYHMGDNDYNVAVSPFPGLFPPGHPAAAIPMQWTGCFGGEGYGFCEIVDSDRTYEFAVVESETRQLEATLISNLDGPINFVA
;
A
#
# COMPACT_ATOMS: atom_id res chain seq x y z
N MET A 1 7.15 19.49 2.68
CA MET A 1 5.67 19.51 2.57
C MET A 1 5.23 18.08 2.79
N VAL A 2 4.15 17.83 3.48
CA VAL A 2 3.62 16.47 3.66
C VAL A 2 2.72 16.19 2.47
N GLU A 3 3.14 15.30 1.59
CA GLU A 3 2.45 15.01 0.33
C GLU A 3 1.80 13.64 0.31
N ASP A 4 2.36 12.71 1.10
CA ASP A 4 1.81 11.38 1.31
C ASP A 4 1.92 10.95 2.79
N PHE A 5 1.39 9.78 3.09
CA PHE A 5 1.41 9.25 4.45
C PHE A 5 2.83 8.97 4.96
N SER A 6 3.77 8.67 4.08
CA SER A 6 5.16 8.37 4.46
C SER A 6 5.89 9.60 4.98
N ASP A 7 5.56 10.77 4.44
CA ASP A 7 6.14 12.04 4.86
C ASP A 7 5.80 12.40 6.31
N LEU A 8 4.72 11.81 6.86
CA LEU A 8 4.38 11.99 8.28
C LEU A 8 5.48 11.49 9.20
N ALA A 9 6.26 10.48 8.80
CA ALA A 9 7.38 9.99 9.60
C ALA A 9 8.47 11.05 9.79
N GLU A 10 8.61 11.99 8.87
CA GLU A 10 9.59 13.07 8.96
C GLU A 10 9.19 14.17 9.96
N VAL A 11 7.87 14.39 10.12
CA VAL A 11 7.34 15.48 10.94
C VAL A 11 6.72 15.02 12.26
N VAL A 12 6.45 13.72 12.43
CA VAL A 12 5.85 13.15 13.63
C VAL A 12 6.90 12.37 14.43
N PRO A 13 7.46 12.93 15.53
CA PRO A 13 8.47 12.23 16.31
C PRO A 13 7.94 10.89 16.86
N GLY A 14 8.70 9.81 16.57
CA GLY A 14 8.40 8.46 17.04
C GLY A 14 7.43 7.68 16.17
N LEU A 15 6.97 8.22 15.05
CA LEU A 15 6.30 7.48 13.98
C LEU A 15 7.37 6.93 13.04
N ILE A 16 7.30 5.65 12.76
CA ILE A 16 8.11 4.97 11.73
C ILE A 16 7.10 4.35 10.76
N ILE A 17 7.33 4.57 9.49
CA ILE A 17 6.55 4.00 8.40
C ILE A 17 7.51 3.18 7.55
N ASP A 18 7.27 1.90 7.48
CA ASP A 18 8.04 0.96 6.67
C ASP A 18 7.15 0.48 5.54
N LYS A 19 7.47 0.87 4.31
CA LYS A 19 6.74 0.45 3.11
C LYS A 19 7.11 -0.99 2.82
N ALA A 20 6.17 -1.89 3.03
CA ALA A 20 6.33 -3.28 2.64
C ALA A 20 6.26 -3.42 1.12
N ILE A 21 6.85 -4.50 0.61
CA ILE A 21 6.76 -4.87 -0.80
C ILE A 21 5.29 -5.09 -1.14
N GLY A 22 4.77 -4.32 -2.09
CA GLY A 22 3.51 -4.58 -2.76
C GLY A 22 2.22 -4.53 -1.94
N SER A 23 2.24 -4.73 -0.65
CA SER A 23 1.01 -4.98 0.13
C SER A 23 0.67 -3.96 1.22
N GLY A 24 1.30 -2.81 1.21
CA GLY A 24 1.02 -1.74 2.15
C GLY A 24 2.19 -1.33 3.03
N ALA A 25 1.94 -0.52 4.02
CA ALA A 25 2.95 -0.05 4.95
C ALA A 25 2.75 -0.62 6.36
N SER A 26 3.84 -0.91 7.04
CA SER A 26 3.86 -1.21 8.47
C SER A 26 4.13 0.05 9.26
N TYR A 27 3.40 0.22 10.34
CA TYR A 27 3.50 1.42 11.19
C TYR A 27 3.97 1.05 12.58
N SER A 28 4.90 1.86 13.13
CA SER A 28 5.19 1.81 14.54
C SER A 28 5.17 3.22 15.15
N MET A 29 4.61 3.32 16.34
CA MET A 29 4.56 4.56 17.12
C MET A 29 5.27 4.36 18.44
N ARG A 30 6.33 5.16 18.71
CA ARG A 30 7.12 5.09 19.94
C ARG A 30 7.68 3.69 20.23
N GLY A 31 8.09 2.96 19.19
CA GLY A 31 8.67 1.60 19.31
C GLY A 31 7.64 0.48 19.50
N VAL A 32 6.35 0.79 19.52
CA VAL A 32 5.27 -0.21 19.47
C VAL A 32 4.81 -0.32 18.03
N GLY A 33 4.85 -1.50 17.44
CA GLY A 33 4.50 -1.72 16.04
C GLY A 33 3.94 -3.12 15.79
N SER A 34 3.17 -3.28 14.73
CA SER A 34 2.86 -4.56 14.14
C SER A 34 3.55 -4.62 12.78
N TYR A 35 4.52 -5.50 12.67
CA TYR A 35 5.20 -5.77 11.41
C TYR A 35 4.48 -6.96 10.77
N GLY A 36 3.37 -6.72 10.12
CA GLY A 36 2.67 -7.72 9.35
C GLY A 36 2.91 -7.47 7.87
N VAL A 37 3.33 -8.50 7.15
CA VAL A 37 3.38 -8.48 5.69
C VAL A 37 2.08 -9.10 5.19
N GLY A 38 1.34 -8.36 4.37
CA GLY A 38 0.13 -8.86 3.74
C GLY A 38 -1.04 -7.86 3.77
N ALA A 39 -1.81 -7.85 2.71
CA ALA A 39 -2.91 -6.93 2.48
C ALA A 39 -4.08 -7.07 3.50
N ALA A 40 -4.14 -8.19 4.24
CA ALA A 40 -5.14 -8.47 5.26
C ALA A 40 -4.66 -8.19 6.70
N VAL A 41 -3.44 -7.67 6.87
CA VAL A 41 -2.90 -7.38 8.20
C VAL A 41 -3.55 -6.12 8.74
N VAL A 42 -4.17 -6.25 9.90
CA VAL A 42 -4.75 -5.12 10.63
C VAL A 42 -3.66 -4.49 11.49
N GLY A 43 -3.32 -3.24 11.17
CA GLY A 43 -2.37 -2.47 11.95
C GLY A 43 -2.89 -2.13 13.36
N SER A 44 -2.00 -1.79 14.26
CA SER A 44 -2.32 -1.28 15.60
C SER A 44 -2.31 0.27 15.69
N LEU A 45 -1.99 0.93 14.58
CA LEU A 45 -2.23 2.35 14.32
C LEU A 45 -3.47 2.46 13.43
N VAL A 46 -4.48 3.18 13.88
CA VAL A 46 -5.70 3.42 13.11
C VAL A 46 -5.51 4.65 12.23
N VAL A 47 -5.96 4.55 10.98
CA VAL A 47 -6.05 5.69 10.07
C VAL A 47 -7.50 6.00 9.81
N ASN A 48 -7.92 7.22 10.15
CA ASN A 48 -9.28 7.71 9.93
C ASN A 48 -9.29 8.78 8.83
N MET A 49 -10.39 8.85 8.10
CA MET A 49 -10.79 9.97 7.27
C MET A 49 -12.03 10.61 7.90
N ASN A 50 -11.93 11.90 8.25
CA ASN A 50 -13.02 12.65 8.89
C ASN A 50 -13.62 11.94 10.12
N GLY A 51 -12.77 11.31 10.92
CA GLY A 51 -13.16 10.59 12.13
C GLY A 51 -13.65 9.16 11.92
N HIS A 52 -13.68 8.64 10.68
CA HIS A 52 -14.07 7.26 10.38
C HIS A 52 -12.88 6.41 9.98
N GLU A 53 -12.87 5.16 10.44
CA GLU A 53 -11.84 4.20 10.07
C GLU A 53 -11.79 4.04 8.53
N TYR A 54 -10.65 4.42 7.95
CA TYR A 54 -10.40 4.40 6.52
C TYR A 54 -10.02 3.02 6.00
N GLY A 55 -10.10 2.00 6.84
CA GLY A 55 -9.81 0.62 6.52
C GLY A 55 -8.37 0.20 6.76
N SER A 56 -7.79 -0.57 5.85
CA SER A 56 -6.43 -1.10 5.97
C SER A 56 -5.37 0.00 5.87
N SER A 57 -4.27 -0.15 6.62
CA SER A 57 -3.09 0.71 6.54
C SER A 57 -2.47 0.83 5.13
N ALA A 58 -2.77 -0.14 4.27
CA ALA A 58 -2.38 -0.10 2.86
C ALA A 58 -3.00 1.06 2.07
N LEU A 59 -4.11 1.61 2.55
CA LEU A 59 -4.80 2.74 1.93
C LEU A 59 -4.08 4.08 2.15
N ALA A 60 -3.16 4.13 3.09
CA ALA A 60 -2.35 5.31 3.36
C ALA A 60 -1.27 5.59 2.30
N GLU A 61 -1.20 4.79 1.25
CA GLU A 61 -0.30 5.01 0.11
C GLU A 61 -0.85 6.00 -0.93
N ILE A 62 -2.09 6.45 -0.74
CA ILE A 62 -2.72 7.43 -1.59
C ILE A 62 -2.21 8.82 -1.22
N GLY A 63 -1.80 9.59 -2.22
CA GLY A 63 -1.35 10.97 -2.01
C GLY A 63 -2.41 11.85 -1.35
N PHE A 64 -1.97 12.71 -0.47
CA PHE A 64 -2.85 13.67 0.18
C PHE A 64 -3.23 14.79 -0.78
N HIS A 65 -4.52 15.07 -0.89
CA HIS A 65 -5.00 16.21 -1.66
C HIS A 65 -6.14 16.91 -0.91
N ASP A 66 -6.13 18.23 -1.00
CA ASP A 66 -7.18 19.10 -0.46
C ASP A 66 -7.58 18.79 0.99
N LEU A 67 -6.57 18.75 1.87
CA LEU A 67 -6.77 18.54 3.28
C LEU A 67 -6.92 19.84 4.05
N GLU A 68 -7.71 19.84 5.09
CA GLU A 68 -7.74 20.90 6.09
C GLU A 68 -6.59 20.73 7.07
N ARG A 69 -6.42 19.51 7.62
CA ARG A 69 -5.36 19.16 8.57
C ARG A 69 -5.18 17.65 8.72
N ILE A 70 -4.08 17.26 9.35
CA ILE A 70 -3.82 15.90 9.80
C ILE A 70 -3.59 15.93 11.32
N GLU A 71 -4.30 15.10 12.06
CA GLU A 71 -4.22 14.97 13.50
C GLU A 71 -3.55 13.64 13.85
N VAL A 72 -2.50 13.68 14.68
CA VAL A 72 -1.81 12.46 15.12
C VAL A 72 -1.89 12.35 16.63
N LEU A 73 -2.68 11.38 17.10
CA LEU A 73 -2.86 11.05 18.50
C LEU A 73 -1.95 9.89 18.89
N LYS A 74 -1.01 10.13 19.77
CA LYS A 74 0.03 9.16 20.16
C LYS A 74 -0.37 8.41 21.43
N GLY A 75 -0.34 7.09 21.38
CA GLY A 75 -0.71 6.21 22.48
C GLY A 75 -2.12 5.64 22.33
N PRO A 76 -2.59 4.79 23.27
CA PRO A 76 -3.86 4.10 23.15
C PRO A 76 -5.05 5.05 23.01
N GLN A 77 -5.85 4.87 21.96
CA GLN A 77 -7.05 5.66 21.64
C GLN A 77 -8.33 4.78 21.54
N GLY A 78 -8.31 3.59 22.14
CA GLY A 78 -9.40 2.63 22.00
C GLY A 78 -10.77 3.10 22.47
N THR A 79 -10.83 4.07 23.38
CA THR A 79 -12.08 4.68 23.85
C THR A 79 -12.69 5.68 22.87
N LEU A 80 -11.88 6.27 21.99
CA LEU A 80 -12.32 7.27 21.01
C LEU A 80 -12.49 6.65 19.61
N SER A 81 -11.64 5.68 19.26
CA SER A 81 -11.55 5.14 17.90
C SER A 81 -11.95 3.66 17.83
N GLY A 82 -12.45 3.09 18.92
CA GLY A 82 -12.85 1.69 18.95
C GLY A 82 -11.67 0.72 18.92
N ARG A 83 -11.75 -0.31 18.10
CA ARG A 83 -10.74 -1.38 18.00
C ARG A 83 -9.43 -0.89 17.35
N ASN A 84 -8.35 -1.63 17.61
CA ASN A 84 -7.03 -1.52 16.92
C ASN A 84 -6.22 -0.23 17.16
N ALA A 85 -6.72 0.74 17.95
CA ALA A 85 -6.01 1.99 18.25
C ALA A 85 -5.05 1.88 19.44
N VAL A 86 -4.22 0.84 19.49
CA VAL A 86 -3.28 0.59 20.61
C VAL A 86 -2.07 1.51 20.56
N GLN A 87 -1.58 1.81 19.37
CA GLN A 87 -0.40 2.67 19.15
C GLN A 87 -0.77 4.13 19.03
N GLY A 88 -1.93 4.41 18.49
CA GLY A 88 -2.40 5.75 18.20
C GLY A 88 -3.42 5.79 17.08
N LEU A 89 -3.72 7.01 16.67
CA LEU A 89 -4.65 7.34 15.62
C LEU A 89 -4.06 8.43 14.74
N VAL A 90 -4.18 8.28 13.43
CA VAL A 90 -3.98 9.36 12.45
C VAL A 90 -5.35 9.69 11.87
N ASN A 91 -5.82 10.90 12.06
CA ASN A 91 -7.07 11.38 11.50
C ASN A 91 -6.77 12.40 10.39
N ILE A 92 -7.15 12.06 9.18
CA ILE A 92 -7.02 12.90 7.99
C ILE A 92 -8.33 13.66 7.84
N VAL A 93 -8.28 14.98 7.94
CA VAL A 93 -9.47 15.84 7.83
C VAL A 93 -9.44 16.53 6.47
N SER A 94 -10.40 16.21 5.62
CA SER A 94 -10.56 16.84 4.31
C SER A 94 -11.14 18.24 4.44
N ALA A 95 -10.73 19.14 3.54
CA ALA A 95 -11.32 20.46 3.46
C ALA A 95 -12.80 20.39 3.06
N ARG A 96 -13.63 21.18 3.73
CA ARG A 96 -15.09 21.26 3.50
C ARG A 96 -15.46 22.43 2.58
N PRO A 97 -16.65 22.42 1.98
CA PRO A 97 -17.18 23.56 1.26
C PRO A 97 -17.18 24.84 2.12
N THR A 98 -16.90 25.97 1.49
CA THR A 98 -16.93 27.29 2.13
C THR A 98 -17.93 28.20 1.42
N SER A 99 -18.29 29.34 2.03
CA SER A 99 -19.29 30.28 1.52
C SER A 99 -18.83 31.11 0.32
N GLU A 100 -17.55 31.02 -0.07
CA GLU A 100 -16.99 31.82 -1.16
C GLU A 100 -16.58 30.96 -2.34
N TRP A 101 -16.84 31.42 -3.56
CA TRP A 101 -16.29 30.81 -4.76
C TRP A 101 -14.77 30.90 -4.75
N SER A 102 -14.12 29.78 -4.84
CA SER A 102 -12.67 29.72 -4.93
C SER A 102 -12.21 28.52 -5.73
N GLY A 103 -10.99 28.60 -6.23
CA GLY A 103 -10.36 27.50 -6.94
C GLY A 103 -8.86 27.64 -6.94
N SER A 104 -8.16 26.53 -6.98
CA SER A 104 -6.72 26.46 -7.16
C SER A 104 -6.36 25.39 -8.18
N PHE A 105 -5.31 25.66 -8.91
CA PHE A 105 -4.71 24.70 -9.82
C PHE A 105 -3.20 24.83 -9.73
N ASP A 106 -2.52 23.74 -9.46
CA ASP A 106 -1.07 23.68 -9.47
C ASP A 106 -0.57 22.52 -10.31
N VAL A 107 0.59 22.69 -10.93
CA VAL A 107 1.30 21.68 -11.67
C VAL A 107 2.77 21.75 -11.32
N ALA A 108 3.36 20.60 -11.02
CA ALA A 108 4.79 20.44 -10.83
C ALA A 108 5.33 19.41 -11.82
N ALA A 109 6.52 19.64 -12.33
CA ALA A 109 7.25 18.70 -13.16
C ALA A 109 8.66 18.52 -12.61
N GLY A 110 9.21 17.30 -12.71
CA GLY A 110 10.50 16.94 -12.12
C GLY A 110 11.26 15.90 -12.91
N ASN A 111 12.25 15.30 -12.28
CA ASN A 111 13.05 14.22 -12.86
C ASN A 111 12.20 12.98 -13.12
N TYR A 112 12.70 12.10 -14.01
CA TYR A 112 12.00 10.87 -14.42
C TYR A 112 10.60 11.16 -15.02
N ASN A 113 10.49 12.24 -15.80
CA ASN A 113 9.26 12.72 -16.40
C ASN A 113 8.12 12.88 -15.38
N SER A 114 8.46 13.10 -14.11
CA SER A 114 7.42 13.22 -13.08
C SER A 114 6.54 14.43 -13.32
N THR A 115 5.25 14.21 -13.21
CA THR A 115 4.23 15.26 -13.29
C THR A 115 3.26 15.08 -12.14
N ARG A 116 3.00 16.17 -11.42
CA ARG A 116 1.96 16.24 -10.41
C ARG A 116 1.02 17.37 -10.75
N SER A 117 -0.28 17.13 -10.67
CA SER A 117 -1.30 18.17 -10.84
C SER A 117 -2.35 18.07 -9.75
N ASN A 118 -2.75 19.21 -9.22
CA ASN A 118 -3.83 19.32 -8.26
C ASN A 118 -4.82 20.39 -8.72
N LEU A 119 -6.10 20.09 -8.58
CA LEU A 119 -7.21 21.00 -8.85
C LEU A 119 -8.14 21.01 -7.65
N MET A 120 -8.58 22.19 -7.25
CA MET A 120 -9.64 22.36 -6.28
C MET A 120 -10.63 23.40 -6.79
N LEU A 121 -11.93 23.12 -6.66
CA LEU A 121 -13.03 24.02 -6.94
C LEU A 121 -13.99 24.04 -5.76
N ASN A 122 -14.24 25.21 -5.19
CA ASN A 122 -15.23 25.43 -4.16
C ASN A 122 -16.40 26.22 -4.74
N MET A 123 -17.60 25.65 -4.61
CA MET A 123 -18.81 26.09 -5.30
C MET A 123 -19.97 26.28 -4.30
N PRO A 124 -20.14 27.48 -3.72
CA PRO A 124 -21.32 27.79 -2.92
C PRO A 124 -22.52 28.04 -3.86
N PHE A 125 -23.45 27.10 -3.94
CA PHE A 125 -24.63 27.24 -4.80
C PHE A 125 -25.70 28.12 -4.17
N SER A 126 -25.76 28.15 -2.84
CA SER A 126 -26.63 28.99 -2.04
C SER A 126 -26.09 29.14 -0.62
N ASP A 127 -26.75 29.93 0.22
CA ASP A 127 -26.43 30.04 1.65
C ASP A 127 -26.59 28.70 2.42
N ARG A 128 -27.24 27.71 1.81
CA ARG A 128 -27.52 26.39 2.41
C ARG A 128 -26.84 25.24 1.71
N ILE A 129 -26.30 25.41 0.52
CA ILE A 129 -25.72 24.32 -0.26
C ILE A 129 -24.37 24.76 -0.79
N GLY A 130 -23.34 24.06 -0.39
CA GLY A 130 -22.00 24.19 -0.90
C GLY A 130 -21.47 22.85 -1.40
N ALA A 131 -20.64 22.90 -2.45
CA ALA A 131 -19.90 21.74 -2.91
C ALA A 131 -18.41 22.09 -3.07
N ARG A 132 -17.58 21.10 -2.89
CA ARG A 132 -16.13 21.17 -3.09
C ARG A 132 -15.65 19.96 -3.85
N LEU A 133 -15.00 20.19 -4.98
CA LEU A 133 -14.39 19.16 -5.82
C LEU A 133 -12.88 19.31 -5.73
N SER A 134 -12.19 18.23 -5.47
CA SER A 134 -10.74 18.16 -5.58
C SER A 134 -10.30 17.00 -6.47
N TYR A 135 -9.22 17.20 -7.20
CA TYR A 135 -8.57 16.19 -8.03
C TYR A 135 -7.06 16.31 -7.85
N SER A 136 -6.40 15.15 -7.75
CA SER A 136 -4.94 15.05 -7.71
C SER A 136 -4.49 13.94 -8.64
N MET A 137 -3.39 14.15 -9.33
CA MET A 137 -2.74 13.15 -10.18
C MET A 137 -1.23 13.20 -9.97
N PHE A 138 -0.61 12.04 -9.97
CA PHE A 138 0.84 11.91 -9.91
C PHE A 138 1.30 10.81 -10.85
N GLU A 139 2.13 11.16 -11.81
CA GLU A 139 2.80 10.26 -12.74
C GLU A 139 4.32 10.41 -12.61
N ARG A 140 5.06 9.32 -12.76
CA ARG A 140 6.51 9.31 -12.78
C ARG A 140 7.00 8.02 -13.43
N ASP A 141 7.98 8.11 -14.33
CA ASP A 141 8.67 6.96 -14.88
C ASP A 141 9.39 6.14 -13.81
N GLY A 142 9.73 4.90 -14.13
CA GLY A 142 10.53 4.03 -13.28
C GLY A 142 11.88 4.63 -12.94
N THR A 143 12.37 4.34 -11.74
CA THR A 143 13.67 4.82 -11.23
C THR A 143 14.69 3.70 -11.10
N ILE A 144 14.28 2.47 -11.34
CA ILE A 144 15.08 1.26 -11.17
C ILE A 144 15.08 0.49 -12.50
N GLU A 145 16.25 0.27 -13.07
CA GLU A 145 16.41 -0.54 -14.28
C GLU A 145 16.31 -2.04 -13.94
N ASN A 146 15.36 -2.75 -14.55
CA ASN A 146 15.40 -4.20 -14.58
C ASN A 146 16.31 -4.67 -15.71
N VAL A 147 17.51 -5.11 -15.39
CA VAL A 147 18.51 -5.48 -16.41
C VAL A 147 18.14 -6.72 -17.22
N TYR A 148 17.20 -7.54 -16.76
CA TYR A 148 16.70 -8.71 -17.48
C TYR A 148 15.68 -8.34 -18.56
N THR A 149 14.69 -7.53 -18.23
CA THR A 149 13.65 -7.11 -19.17
C THR A 149 14.07 -5.90 -20.00
N GLY A 150 15.00 -5.08 -19.49
CA GLY A 150 15.42 -3.82 -20.08
C GLY A 150 14.44 -2.67 -19.83
N ASN A 151 13.46 -2.87 -18.94
CA ASN A 151 12.48 -1.86 -18.59
C ASN A 151 12.85 -1.14 -17.28
N ASP A 152 12.34 0.07 -17.12
CA ASP A 152 12.42 0.79 -15.86
C ASP A 152 11.20 0.45 -15.01
N ILE A 153 11.42 0.08 -13.76
CA ILE A 153 10.40 -0.23 -12.75
C ILE A 153 10.42 0.79 -11.62
N ASP A 154 9.51 0.64 -10.67
CA ASP A 154 9.22 1.59 -9.60
C ASP A 154 8.64 2.91 -10.12
N GLY A 155 7.91 2.85 -11.24
CA GLY A 155 7.09 3.94 -11.73
C GLY A 155 5.92 4.24 -10.79
N ARG A 156 5.25 5.36 -11.03
CA ARG A 156 4.03 5.77 -10.33
C ARG A 156 3.03 6.28 -11.34
N ASP A 157 1.78 5.83 -11.20
CA ASP A 157 0.62 6.36 -11.88
C ASP A 157 -0.56 6.27 -10.92
N ALA A 158 -0.99 7.41 -10.44
CA ALA A 158 -2.04 7.49 -9.43
C ALA A 158 -2.88 8.76 -9.58
N TYR A 159 -4.19 8.63 -9.39
CA TYR A 159 -5.06 9.78 -9.26
C TYR A 159 -6.08 9.61 -8.13
N GLY A 160 -6.55 10.73 -7.62
CA GLY A 160 -7.62 10.81 -6.63
C GLY A 160 -8.62 11.92 -6.99
N ILE A 161 -9.89 11.67 -6.74
CA ILE A 161 -10.97 12.64 -6.90
C ILE A 161 -11.86 12.60 -5.67
N ARG A 162 -12.17 13.76 -5.10
CA ARG A 162 -13.10 13.89 -3.98
C ARG A 162 -14.17 14.93 -4.27
N LEU A 163 -15.41 14.55 -3.98
CA LEU A 163 -16.56 15.43 -3.95
C LEU A 163 -17.08 15.53 -2.52
N SER A 164 -17.13 16.74 -1.97
CA SER A 164 -17.79 17.05 -0.70
C SER A 164 -18.96 17.97 -0.93
N VAL A 165 -20.09 17.70 -0.29
CA VAL A 165 -21.31 18.50 -0.35
C VAL A 165 -21.83 18.72 1.05
N ASP A 166 -22.08 19.99 1.40
CA ASP A 166 -22.73 20.39 2.64
C ASP A 166 -24.12 20.91 2.31
N PHE A 167 -25.09 20.51 3.08
CA PHE A 167 -26.47 20.92 2.93
C PHE A 167 -27.10 21.25 4.30
N ASP A 168 -27.38 22.51 4.54
CA ASP A 168 -28.12 22.99 5.72
C ASP A 168 -29.61 22.80 5.46
N ILE A 169 -30.16 21.67 5.90
CA ILE A 169 -31.59 21.31 5.77
C ILE A 169 -32.44 22.32 6.54
N SER A 170 -32.00 22.70 7.74
CA SER A 170 -32.59 23.71 8.58
C SER A 170 -31.52 24.42 9.42
N GLU A 171 -31.89 25.36 10.27
CA GLU A 171 -30.97 26.01 11.21
C GLU A 171 -30.39 25.05 12.26
N THR A 172 -31.07 23.91 12.50
CA THR A 172 -30.67 22.88 13.48
C THR A 172 -30.20 21.57 12.84
N THR A 173 -30.20 21.47 11.51
CA THR A 173 -29.92 20.21 10.82
C THR A 173 -29.02 20.41 9.62
N LYS A 174 -27.86 19.80 9.65
CA LYS A 174 -26.87 19.78 8.57
C LYS A 174 -26.63 18.36 8.08
N LEU A 175 -26.58 18.19 6.78
CA LEU A 175 -26.18 16.97 6.11
C LEU A 175 -24.85 17.18 5.38
N GLU A 176 -23.89 16.33 5.63
CA GLU A 176 -22.58 16.35 4.98
C GLU A 176 -22.38 15.07 4.19
N PHE A 177 -22.03 15.21 2.93
CA PHE A 177 -21.69 14.10 2.03
C PHE A 177 -20.24 14.22 1.60
N THR A 178 -19.55 13.08 1.52
CA THR A 178 -18.22 12.99 0.92
C THR A 178 -18.14 11.70 0.11
N HIS A 179 -17.64 11.79 -1.11
CA HIS A 179 -17.26 10.65 -1.92
C HIS A 179 -15.84 10.85 -2.42
N ASP A 180 -14.99 9.87 -2.14
CA ASP A 180 -13.58 9.83 -2.52
C ASP A 180 -13.33 8.58 -3.37
N ARG A 181 -12.67 8.73 -4.50
CA ARG A 181 -12.18 7.63 -5.32
C ARG A 181 -10.72 7.86 -5.65
N SER A 182 -9.93 6.84 -5.47
CA SER A 182 -8.53 6.83 -5.89
C SER A 182 -8.21 5.57 -6.68
N GLU A 183 -7.30 5.72 -7.62
CA GLU A 183 -6.85 4.63 -8.46
C GLU A 183 -5.34 4.73 -8.66
N THR A 184 -4.69 3.59 -8.63
CA THR A 184 -3.26 3.45 -8.88
C THR A 184 -3.05 2.28 -9.82
N GLU A 185 -2.28 2.49 -10.89
CA GLU A 185 -1.90 1.45 -11.84
C GLU A 185 -0.44 1.66 -12.23
N ASP A 186 0.47 0.91 -11.62
CA ASP A 186 1.90 1.12 -11.81
C ASP A 186 2.73 -0.17 -11.63
N ASN A 187 4.04 -0.06 -11.78
CA ASN A 187 4.97 -1.16 -11.63
C ASN A 187 5.90 -0.97 -10.41
N ARG A 188 5.30 -0.49 -9.29
CA ARG A 188 6.05 -0.23 -8.05
C ARG A 188 6.68 -1.48 -7.47
N GLN A 189 7.97 -1.46 -7.37
CA GLN A 189 8.78 -2.39 -6.59
C GLN A 189 10.19 -1.82 -6.45
N ASN A 190 10.62 -1.59 -5.22
CA ASN A 190 11.93 -1.00 -4.95
C ASN A 190 12.88 -1.98 -4.23
N ILE A 191 12.68 -3.26 -4.45
CA ILE A 191 13.45 -4.31 -3.79
C ILE A 191 14.26 -5.08 -4.80
N GLY A 192 15.53 -5.29 -4.45
CA GLY A 192 16.47 -6.13 -5.16
C GLY A 192 17.50 -6.72 -4.20
N ILE A 193 18.27 -7.66 -4.66
CA ILE A 193 19.39 -8.23 -3.88
C ILE A 193 20.54 -7.23 -3.90
N ILE A 194 20.70 -6.51 -2.78
CA ILE A 194 21.76 -5.49 -2.63
C ILE A 194 22.95 -6.05 -1.87
N VAL A 195 22.70 -6.98 -0.95
CA VAL A 195 23.69 -7.54 -0.03
C VAL A 195 23.43 -9.01 0.16
N CYS A 196 24.45 -9.83 0.02
CA CYS A 196 24.35 -11.27 0.19
C CYS A 196 25.47 -11.79 1.07
N ALA A 197 25.13 -12.57 2.10
CA ALA A 197 26.07 -13.39 2.86
C ALA A 197 25.65 -14.86 2.77
N PRO A 198 26.59 -15.79 2.61
CA PRO A 198 26.28 -17.20 2.43
C PRO A 198 25.55 -17.79 3.65
N HIS A 199 24.40 -18.42 3.42
CA HIS A 199 23.67 -19.17 4.43
C HIS A 199 23.30 -20.55 3.88
N PRO A 200 23.53 -21.65 4.61
CA PRO A 200 23.36 -23.00 4.09
C PRO A 200 21.91 -23.38 3.72
N VAL A 201 20.93 -22.64 4.22
CA VAL A 201 19.50 -22.90 3.95
C VAL A 201 18.85 -21.76 3.18
N PHE A 202 19.17 -20.51 3.53
CA PHE A 202 18.52 -19.33 2.97
C PHE A 202 19.39 -18.57 1.96
N GLY A 203 20.58 -19.05 1.64
CA GLY A 203 21.50 -18.41 0.72
C GLY A 203 22.22 -17.24 1.35
N CYS A 204 21.58 -16.12 1.48
CA CYS A 204 22.15 -14.90 2.04
C CYS A 204 21.71 -14.64 3.48
N SER A 205 22.62 -14.15 4.34
CA SER A 205 22.31 -13.74 5.69
C SER A 205 21.76 -12.29 5.69
N PRO A 206 20.60 -12.03 6.28
CA PRO A 206 20.06 -10.68 6.38
C PRO A 206 20.83 -9.80 7.37
N PHE A 207 21.76 -10.38 8.16
CA PHE A 207 22.49 -9.69 9.22
C PHE A 207 23.92 -9.29 8.85
N GLU A 208 24.42 -9.75 7.72
CA GLU A 208 25.75 -9.39 7.22
C GLU A 208 25.60 -8.47 6.02
N ARG A 209 26.13 -7.24 6.15
CA ARG A 209 26.31 -6.37 5.01
C ARG A 209 27.47 -6.92 4.18
N GLY A 210 27.17 -7.72 3.17
CA GLY A 210 28.14 -8.12 2.17
C GLY A 210 28.72 -6.88 1.49
N THR A 211 29.93 -6.97 1.04
CA THR A 211 30.47 -6.03 0.06
C THR A 211 29.75 -6.27 -1.28
N PHE A 212 29.45 -5.22 -2.01
CA PHE A 212 29.09 -5.32 -3.42
C PHE A 212 30.18 -6.11 -4.13
N GLY A 213 29.95 -7.35 -4.38
CA GLY A 213 30.94 -8.26 -4.97
C GLY A 213 30.42 -9.68 -5.04
N GLN A 214 31.17 -10.54 -5.66
CA GLN A 214 30.80 -11.93 -5.89
C GLN A 214 30.28 -12.57 -4.60
N SER A 215 29.02 -12.99 -4.61
CA SER A 215 28.52 -13.97 -3.68
C SER A 215 28.64 -15.34 -4.35
N ALA A 216 29.44 -16.21 -3.79
CA ALA A 216 29.64 -17.55 -4.32
C ALA A 216 28.37 -18.44 -4.22
N ASP A 217 27.35 -17.99 -3.48
CA ASP A 217 26.13 -18.77 -3.19
C ASP A 217 24.91 -17.83 -3.00
N THR A 218 24.44 -17.24 -4.08
CA THR A 218 23.13 -16.61 -4.10
C THR A 218 22.04 -17.67 -4.31
N ARG A 219 21.71 -18.42 -3.28
CA ARG A 219 20.56 -19.34 -3.35
C ARG A 219 19.31 -18.54 -3.04
N GLY A 220 18.38 -18.47 -3.96
CA GLY A 220 17.04 -17.99 -3.67
C GLY A 220 16.40 -18.87 -2.58
N SER A 221 15.57 -18.28 -1.72
CA SER A 221 14.92 -18.99 -0.62
C SER A 221 14.07 -20.18 -1.07
N THR A 222 13.57 -20.13 -2.31
CA THR A 222 12.74 -21.19 -2.91
C THR A 222 13.54 -22.32 -3.55
N ALA A 223 14.73 -22.07 -4.08
CA ALA A 223 15.60 -23.15 -4.53
C ALA A 223 15.95 -24.12 -3.39
N SER A 224 16.09 -23.59 -2.18
CA SER A 224 16.32 -24.40 -0.97
C SER A 224 15.12 -25.29 -0.61
N ILE A 225 13.90 -24.80 -0.79
CA ILE A 225 12.66 -25.56 -0.55
C ILE A 225 12.50 -26.65 -1.61
N PHE A 226 12.77 -26.33 -2.87
CA PHE A 226 12.72 -27.32 -3.95
C PHE A 226 13.78 -28.40 -3.78
N ASN A 227 15.02 -28.06 -3.39
CA ASN A 227 16.05 -29.02 -3.05
C ASN A 227 15.70 -29.88 -1.83
N PHE A 228 14.96 -29.32 -0.88
CA PHE A 228 14.47 -30.06 0.29
C PHE A 228 13.28 -30.97 -0.05
N ILE A 229 12.33 -30.50 -0.88
CA ILE A 229 11.15 -31.26 -1.32
C ILE A 229 11.56 -32.29 -2.39
N ALA A 230 12.48 -31.92 -3.27
CA ALA A 230 13.09 -32.80 -4.24
C ALA A 230 14.14 -33.72 -3.65
N GLY A 231 14.21 -33.89 -2.33
CA GLY A 231 15.05 -34.87 -1.62
C GLY A 231 15.14 -36.26 -2.28
N LEU A 232 14.61 -36.35 -3.45
CA LEU A 232 14.60 -37.41 -4.44
C LEU A 232 15.88 -37.51 -5.27
N ASN A 233 16.73 -36.51 -5.27
CA ASN A 233 17.99 -36.60 -6.01
C ASN A 233 19.14 -35.93 -5.26
N SER A 234 20.10 -36.71 -4.93
CA SER A 234 21.35 -36.37 -4.27
C SER A 234 22.31 -35.49 -5.10
N THR A 235 21.82 -34.65 -5.97
CA THR A 235 22.64 -33.55 -6.52
C THR A 235 22.58 -32.43 -5.51
N ALA A 236 23.28 -32.61 -4.41
CA ALA A 236 23.51 -31.60 -3.37
C ALA A 236 24.16 -30.31 -3.89
N ASP A 237 24.42 -30.24 -5.17
CA ASP A 237 25.19 -29.19 -5.84
C ASP A 237 24.38 -28.39 -6.85
N TYR A 238 23.07 -28.63 -7.01
CA TYR A 238 22.27 -27.81 -7.91
C TYR A 238 21.97 -26.45 -7.27
N ASN A 239 22.48 -25.39 -7.88
CA ASN A 239 22.24 -24.03 -7.51
C ASN A 239 21.83 -23.23 -8.75
N SER A 240 20.57 -22.89 -8.86
CA SER A 240 20.02 -22.13 -10.00
C SER A 240 20.64 -20.75 -10.14
N TYR A 241 21.24 -20.24 -9.08
CA TYR A 241 21.78 -18.89 -8.96
C TYR A 241 23.31 -18.88 -8.81
N GLU A 242 23.99 -20.00 -9.17
CA GLU A 242 25.45 -20.08 -9.08
C GLU A 242 26.12 -19.03 -9.95
N GLY A 243 27.02 -18.24 -9.36
CA GLY A 243 27.77 -17.21 -10.07
C GLY A 243 27.02 -15.90 -10.30
N ILE A 244 25.77 -15.78 -9.81
CA ILE A 244 25.07 -14.48 -9.83
C ILE A 244 25.70 -13.55 -8.80
N ASN A 245 25.93 -12.32 -9.24
CA ASN A 245 26.47 -11.25 -8.40
C ASN A 245 25.39 -10.22 -8.10
N ALA A 246 25.42 -9.63 -6.90
CA ALA A 246 24.67 -8.42 -6.64
C ALA A 246 25.08 -7.32 -7.64
N LEU A 247 24.12 -6.58 -8.18
CA LEU A 247 24.37 -5.59 -9.23
C LEU A 247 25.18 -4.38 -8.78
N GLY A 248 25.41 -4.23 -7.48
CA GLY A 248 26.22 -3.14 -6.92
C GLY A 248 25.58 -1.75 -7.03
N SER A 249 24.30 -1.67 -7.35
CA SER A 249 23.55 -0.44 -7.50
C SER A 249 22.17 -0.58 -6.87
N LEU A 250 21.69 0.49 -6.24
CA LEU A 250 20.30 0.58 -5.76
C LEU A 250 19.30 0.93 -6.88
N GLU A 251 19.81 1.32 -8.04
CA GLU A 251 19.03 1.72 -9.20
C GLU A 251 18.89 0.58 -10.22
N LYS A 252 19.29 -0.64 -9.85
CA LYS A 252 19.23 -1.81 -10.74
C LYS A 252 18.73 -3.04 -10.00
N VAL A 253 17.90 -3.80 -10.68
CA VAL A 253 17.46 -5.13 -10.27
C VAL A 253 17.62 -6.12 -11.42
N ASN A 254 17.59 -7.41 -11.11
CA ASN A 254 17.61 -8.48 -12.11
C ASN A 254 16.49 -9.46 -11.75
N ILE A 255 15.30 -9.20 -12.22
CA ILE A 255 14.09 -9.95 -11.90
C ILE A 255 13.44 -10.50 -13.17
N ASN A 256 12.82 -11.68 -13.06
CA ASN A 256 12.26 -12.41 -14.19
C ASN A 256 11.10 -11.70 -14.88
N ARG A 257 10.36 -10.91 -14.11
CA ARG A 257 9.17 -10.21 -14.57
C ARG A 257 9.05 -8.86 -13.89
N ASP A 258 8.67 -7.86 -14.65
CA ASP A 258 8.38 -6.55 -14.08
C ASP A 258 7.13 -6.63 -13.17
N PRO A 259 7.12 -5.91 -12.05
CA PRO A 259 6.00 -5.92 -11.13
C PRO A 259 4.76 -5.26 -11.75
N GLU A 260 3.59 -5.67 -11.27
CA GLU A 260 2.30 -5.10 -11.61
C GLU A 260 1.57 -4.73 -10.31
N HIS A 261 1.03 -3.54 -10.26
CA HIS A 261 0.27 -3.06 -9.12
C HIS A 261 -0.96 -2.31 -9.61
N HIS A 262 -2.11 -2.71 -9.12
CA HIS A 262 -3.38 -2.05 -9.37
C HIS A 262 -4.17 -1.92 -8.08
N GLN A 263 -4.70 -0.74 -7.81
CA GLN A 263 -5.60 -0.51 -6.69
C GLN A 263 -6.66 0.50 -7.06
N VAL A 264 -7.91 0.15 -6.81
CA VAL A 264 -9.03 1.08 -6.78
C VAL A 264 -9.60 1.11 -5.38
N PHE A 265 -9.75 2.29 -4.83
CA PHE A 265 -10.40 2.50 -3.55
C PHE A 265 -11.48 3.56 -3.65
N GLU A 266 -12.65 3.24 -3.14
CA GLU A 266 -13.78 4.16 -3.04
C GLU A 266 -14.23 4.27 -1.59
N PHE A 267 -14.53 5.48 -1.18
CA PHE A 267 -15.03 5.80 0.16
C PHE A 267 -16.17 6.80 0.07
N THR A 268 -17.31 6.45 0.61
CA THR A 268 -18.48 7.32 0.68
C THR A 268 -18.87 7.51 2.14
N MET A 269 -19.09 8.74 2.54
CA MET A 269 -19.54 9.12 3.88
C MET A 269 -20.76 10.01 3.79
N LEU A 270 -21.73 9.76 4.66
CA LEU A 270 -22.87 10.61 4.90
C LEU A 270 -22.97 10.87 6.40
N GLU A 271 -22.96 12.14 6.80
CA GLU A 271 -23.07 12.57 8.18
C GLU A 271 -24.24 13.52 8.35
N LEU A 272 -25.12 13.20 9.28
CA LEU A 272 -26.23 14.05 9.70
C LEU A 272 -25.94 14.60 11.11
N ASN A 273 -25.87 15.91 11.20
CA ASN A 273 -25.76 16.65 12.45
C ASN A 273 -27.12 17.30 12.74
N HIS A 274 -27.72 17.00 13.90
CA HIS A 274 -29.03 17.53 14.29
C HIS A 274 -29.02 18.01 15.74
N ASP A 275 -29.23 19.31 15.96
CA ASP A 275 -29.40 19.89 17.27
C ASP A 275 -30.85 19.63 17.73
N ILE A 276 -31.01 18.65 18.62
CA ILE A 276 -32.31 18.32 19.24
C ILE A 276 -32.76 19.48 20.13
N SER A 277 -31.82 20.12 20.80
CA SER A 277 -31.99 21.31 21.61
C SER A 277 -30.66 22.07 21.71
N ASP A 278 -30.63 23.24 22.35
CA ASP A 278 -29.39 23.99 22.62
C ASP A 278 -28.39 23.18 23.46
N GLU A 279 -28.82 22.13 24.13
CA GLU A 279 -28.01 21.31 25.02
C GLU A 279 -27.71 19.90 24.49
N LEU A 280 -28.41 19.46 23.43
CA LEU A 280 -28.31 18.09 22.94
C LEU A 280 -28.14 18.07 21.38
N GLN A 281 -27.13 17.41 20.94
CA GLN A 281 -26.85 17.15 19.50
C GLN A 281 -26.85 15.66 19.21
N LEU A 282 -27.48 15.26 18.13
CA LEU A 282 -27.42 13.93 17.55
C LEU A 282 -26.55 13.98 16.30
N VAL A 283 -25.54 13.15 16.23
CA VAL A 283 -24.69 12.94 15.06
C VAL A 283 -24.91 11.52 14.57
N VAL A 284 -25.33 11.35 13.32
CA VAL A 284 -25.47 10.04 12.68
C VAL A 284 -24.54 9.99 11.48
N LYS A 285 -23.66 9.00 11.46
CA LYS A 285 -22.64 8.81 10.43
C LYS A 285 -22.79 7.45 9.79
N GLY A 286 -22.79 7.42 8.45
CA GLY A 286 -22.75 6.20 7.67
C GLY A 286 -21.58 6.22 6.72
N THR A 287 -20.81 5.13 6.62
CA THR A 287 -19.75 4.99 5.64
C THR A 287 -19.88 3.70 4.84
N TYR A 288 -19.47 3.78 3.60
CA TYR A 288 -19.35 2.68 2.68
C TYR A 288 -18.02 2.78 1.94
N SER A 289 -17.23 1.72 1.96
CA SER A 289 -15.98 1.69 1.21
C SER A 289 -15.78 0.36 0.49
N THR A 290 -15.17 0.43 -0.68
CA THR A 290 -14.72 -0.72 -1.45
C THR A 290 -13.25 -0.59 -1.75
N ARG A 291 -12.57 -1.73 -1.81
CA ARG A 291 -11.18 -1.82 -2.23
C ARG A 291 -11.03 -3.00 -3.17
N ASP A 292 -10.49 -2.73 -4.33
CA ASP A 292 -9.98 -3.73 -5.27
C ASP A 292 -8.47 -3.52 -5.36
N TYR A 293 -7.72 -4.55 -5.04
CA TYR A 293 -6.27 -4.50 -4.94
C TYR A 293 -5.66 -5.73 -5.59
N TYR A 294 -4.71 -5.49 -6.47
CA TYR A 294 -3.87 -6.50 -7.08
C TYR A 294 -2.41 -6.07 -7.03
N HIS A 295 -1.55 -6.98 -6.65
CA HIS A 295 -0.11 -6.83 -6.78
C HIS A 295 0.52 -8.15 -7.21
N MET A 296 1.46 -8.06 -8.13
CA MET A 296 2.32 -9.15 -8.55
C MET A 296 3.76 -8.66 -8.57
N GLY A 297 4.67 -9.44 -8.03
CA GLY A 297 6.10 -9.17 -8.03
C GLY A 297 6.93 -10.45 -8.10
N ASP A 298 8.17 -10.28 -8.48
CA ASP A 298 9.17 -11.33 -8.40
C ASP A 298 9.62 -11.47 -6.94
N ASN A 299 9.50 -12.67 -6.38
CA ASN A 299 9.75 -12.93 -4.94
C ASN A 299 11.12 -13.56 -4.67
N ASP A 300 11.81 -14.06 -5.68
CA ASP A 300 13.20 -14.52 -5.51
C ASP A 300 14.23 -13.42 -5.83
N TYR A 301 13.76 -12.30 -6.39
CA TYR A 301 14.55 -11.09 -6.71
C TYR A 301 15.73 -11.36 -7.60
N ASN A 302 15.67 -12.42 -8.42
CA ASN A 302 16.78 -12.85 -9.25
C ASN A 302 16.33 -13.62 -10.50
N VAL A 303 17.24 -13.81 -11.44
CA VAL A 303 17.02 -14.66 -12.59
C VAL A 303 17.94 -15.87 -12.52
N ALA A 304 17.34 -17.07 -12.52
CA ALA A 304 18.09 -18.31 -12.51
C ALA A 304 18.97 -18.43 -13.76
N VAL A 305 20.23 -18.80 -13.56
CA VAL A 305 21.21 -18.97 -14.65
C VAL A 305 21.30 -20.41 -15.15
N SER A 306 20.76 -21.36 -14.41
CA SER A 306 20.81 -22.78 -14.74
C SER A 306 19.40 -23.35 -14.83
N PRO A 307 19.07 -24.07 -15.91
CA PRO A 307 17.79 -24.78 -15.99
C PRO A 307 17.76 -25.93 -14.98
N PHE A 308 16.55 -26.40 -14.67
CA PHE A 308 16.38 -27.57 -13.81
C PHE A 308 17.13 -28.79 -14.33
N PRO A 309 17.73 -29.58 -13.45
CA PRO A 309 18.35 -30.84 -13.85
C PRO A 309 17.30 -31.77 -14.48
N GLY A 310 17.73 -32.63 -15.39
CA GLY A 310 16.86 -33.60 -16.01
C GLY A 310 16.28 -34.58 -14.98
N LEU A 311 15.07 -35.07 -15.22
CA LEU A 311 14.36 -36.03 -14.38
C LEU A 311 15.07 -37.37 -14.19
N PHE A 312 16.03 -37.67 -15.08
CA PHE A 312 16.69 -38.98 -15.11
C PHE A 312 18.13 -38.86 -14.61
N PRO A 313 18.61 -39.93 -13.93
CA PRO A 313 19.97 -39.93 -13.40
C PRO A 313 21.02 -39.89 -14.53
N PRO A 314 22.26 -39.46 -14.22
CA PRO A 314 23.36 -39.45 -15.20
C PRO A 314 23.54 -40.84 -15.82
N GLY A 315 23.66 -40.89 -17.18
CA GLY A 315 23.77 -42.14 -17.93
C GLY A 315 22.46 -42.63 -18.57
N HIS A 316 21.32 -42.08 -18.21
CA HIS A 316 20.05 -42.33 -18.89
C HIS A 316 19.99 -41.57 -20.21
N PRO A 317 19.46 -42.12 -21.34
CA PRO A 317 19.40 -41.41 -22.63
C PRO A 317 18.65 -40.08 -22.58
N ALA A 318 17.73 -39.91 -21.64
CA ALA A 318 16.97 -38.69 -21.43
C ALA A 318 17.55 -37.78 -20.33
N ALA A 319 18.72 -38.10 -19.75
CA ALA A 319 19.31 -37.31 -18.67
C ALA A 319 19.67 -35.86 -19.07
N ALA A 320 19.88 -35.63 -20.36
CA ALA A 320 20.15 -34.29 -20.89
C ALA A 320 18.91 -33.45 -21.22
N ILE A 321 17.69 -34.01 -21.02
CA ILE A 321 16.45 -33.27 -21.25
C ILE A 321 16.14 -32.52 -19.97
N PRO A 322 16.19 -31.17 -19.96
CA PRO A 322 15.82 -30.38 -18.80
C PRO A 322 14.37 -30.65 -18.40
N MET A 323 14.10 -30.66 -17.11
CA MET A 323 12.73 -30.72 -16.63
C MET A 323 12.04 -29.38 -16.97
N GLN A 324 10.91 -29.48 -17.63
CA GLN A 324 10.07 -28.33 -17.96
C GLN A 324 8.62 -28.68 -17.64
N TRP A 325 7.88 -27.70 -17.16
CA TRP A 325 6.43 -27.82 -17.02
C TRP A 325 5.74 -26.49 -17.29
N THR A 326 4.44 -26.53 -17.52
CA THR A 326 3.66 -25.30 -17.56
C THR A 326 3.31 -24.91 -16.14
N GLY A 327 3.96 -23.87 -15.63
CA GLY A 327 3.62 -23.23 -14.35
C GLY A 327 2.52 -22.21 -14.58
N CYS A 328 1.45 -22.28 -13.77
CA CYS A 328 0.41 -21.26 -13.75
C CYS A 328 0.49 -20.52 -12.41
N PHE A 329 0.60 -19.23 -12.45
CA PHE A 329 0.83 -18.34 -11.31
C PHE A 329 -0.33 -17.35 -11.20
N GLY A 330 -0.70 -16.97 -9.97
CA GLY A 330 -1.80 -16.09 -9.69
C GLY A 330 -3.14 -16.81 -9.49
N GLY A 331 -4.18 -16.01 -9.28
CA GLY A 331 -5.55 -16.46 -9.02
C GLY A 331 -6.49 -16.24 -10.20
N GLU A 332 -7.76 -16.54 -9.98
CA GLU A 332 -8.84 -16.35 -10.97
C GLU A 332 -8.90 -14.86 -11.40
N GLY A 333 -8.79 -14.60 -12.69
CA GLY A 333 -8.83 -13.26 -13.28
C GLY A 333 -7.48 -12.54 -13.39
N TYR A 334 -6.43 -12.97 -12.66
CA TYR A 334 -5.12 -12.30 -12.58
C TYR A 334 -3.94 -13.24 -12.84
N GLY A 335 -4.20 -14.46 -13.30
CA GLY A 335 -3.16 -15.46 -13.48
C GLY A 335 -2.57 -15.45 -14.88
N PHE A 336 -1.35 -15.95 -14.99
CA PHE A 336 -0.71 -16.27 -16.25
C PHE A 336 -0.07 -17.67 -16.21
N CYS A 337 0.14 -18.26 -17.36
CA CYS A 337 0.85 -19.53 -17.48
C CYS A 337 2.06 -19.38 -18.37
N GLU A 338 3.17 -19.95 -17.96
CA GLU A 338 4.41 -19.97 -18.74
C GLU A 338 5.11 -21.31 -18.67
N ILE A 339 6.03 -21.58 -19.59
CA ILE A 339 6.91 -22.74 -19.52
C ILE A 339 8.02 -22.42 -18.51
N VAL A 340 8.09 -23.21 -17.44
CA VAL A 340 9.07 -23.08 -16.38
C VAL A 340 10.14 -24.15 -16.57
N ASP A 341 11.36 -23.74 -16.79
CA ASP A 341 12.55 -24.59 -16.95
C ASP A 341 13.65 -24.29 -15.93
N SER A 342 13.46 -23.28 -15.11
CA SER A 342 14.38 -22.82 -14.07
C SER A 342 13.61 -22.28 -12.87
N ASP A 343 14.29 -22.02 -11.75
CA ASP A 343 13.64 -21.43 -10.56
C ASP A 343 13.03 -20.05 -10.87
N ARG A 344 11.76 -19.90 -10.51
CA ARG A 344 11.01 -18.64 -10.59
C ARG A 344 9.98 -18.62 -9.48
N THR A 345 9.94 -17.54 -8.76
CA THR A 345 8.97 -17.37 -7.67
C THR A 345 8.32 -16.01 -7.77
N TYR A 346 7.00 -16.02 -7.82
CA TYR A 346 6.20 -14.80 -7.89
C TYR A 346 5.36 -14.65 -6.63
N GLU A 347 5.26 -13.42 -6.18
CA GLU A 347 4.31 -13.03 -5.14
C GLU A 347 3.05 -12.46 -5.80
N PHE A 348 1.90 -12.91 -5.31
CA PHE A 348 0.60 -12.36 -5.69
C PHE A 348 -0.16 -11.96 -4.45
N ALA A 349 -0.75 -10.80 -4.47
CA ALA A 349 -1.68 -10.35 -3.46
C ALA A 349 -2.93 -9.79 -4.14
N VAL A 350 -4.08 -10.40 -3.85
CA VAL A 350 -5.40 -9.97 -4.34
C VAL A 350 -6.28 -9.71 -3.14
N VAL A 351 -6.88 -8.55 -3.07
CA VAL A 351 -7.82 -8.21 -2.00
C VAL A 351 -9.02 -7.49 -2.59
N GLU A 352 -10.18 -8.10 -2.46
CA GLU A 352 -11.44 -7.43 -2.65
C GLU A 352 -12.10 -7.25 -1.28
N SER A 353 -12.46 -6.05 -0.93
CA SER A 353 -13.11 -5.79 0.34
C SER A 353 -14.22 -4.76 0.23
N GLU A 354 -15.26 -4.97 1.01
CA GLU A 354 -16.38 -4.06 1.17
C GLU A 354 -16.59 -3.83 2.68
N THR A 355 -16.68 -2.56 3.07
CA THR A 355 -16.91 -2.21 4.47
C THR A 355 -18.09 -1.25 4.59
N ARG A 356 -18.96 -1.51 5.54
CA ARG A 356 -20.09 -0.63 5.90
C ARG A 356 -20.05 -0.36 7.39
N GLN A 357 -20.17 0.91 7.75
CA GLN A 357 -20.22 1.33 9.14
C GLN A 357 -21.40 2.27 9.35
N LEU A 358 -22.03 2.19 10.51
CA LEU A 358 -23.08 3.11 10.95
C LEU A 358 -22.80 3.42 12.42
N GLU A 359 -22.76 4.70 12.73
CA GLU A 359 -22.58 5.22 14.08
C GLU A 359 -23.65 6.26 14.37
N ALA A 360 -24.17 6.23 15.58
CA ALA A 360 -25.04 7.29 16.08
C ALA A 360 -24.53 7.74 17.45
N THR A 361 -24.24 9.02 17.56
CA THR A 361 -23.64 9.62 18.77
C THR A 361 -24.54 10.72 19.30
N LEU A 362 -24.85 10.65 20.57
CA LEU A 362 -25.58 11.71 21.30
C LEU A 362 -24.58 12.50 22.15
N ILE A 363 -24.50 13.80 21.90
CA ILE A 363 -23.56 14.71 22.58
C ILE A 363 -24.38 15.68 23.44
N SER A 364 -24.00 15.79 24.71
CA SER A 364 -24.57 16.82 25.58
C SER A 364 -23.64 18.01 25.76
N ASN A 365 -24.25 19.19 25.88
CA ASN A 365 -23.59 20.46 26.21
C ASN A 365 -24.40 21.16 27.32
N LEU A 366 -24.53 20.47 28.46
CA LEU A 366 -25.27 20.95 29.59
C LEU A 366 -24.50 22.01 30.38
N ASP A 367 -25.17 22.99 30.94
CA ASP A 367 -24.60 24.01 31.85
C ASP A 367 -24.05 23.43 33.17
N GLY A 368 -24.26 22.14 33.42
CA GLY A 368 -23.84 21.44 34.63
C GLY A 368 -22.39 20.92 34.57
N PRO A 369 -21.88 20.37 35.69
CA PRO A 369 -20.51 19.82 35.76
C PRO A 369 -20.37 18.48 35.02
N ILE A 370 -21.42 17.90 34.49
CA ILE A 370 -21.42 16.60 33.82
C ILE A 370 -21.97 16.76 32.41
N ASN A 371 -21.13 16.45 31.42
CA ASN A 371 -21.54 16.26 30.04
C ASN A 371 -21.25 14.81 29.63
N PHE A 372 -21.90 14.31 28.60
CA PHE A 372 -21.75 12.96 28.12
C PHE A 372 -21.66 12.93 26.58
N VAL A 373 -21.01 11.89 26.09
CA VAL A 373 -21.06 11.42 24.71
C VAL A 373 -21.44 9.95 24.77
N ALA A 374 -22.53 9.57 24.13
CA ALA A 374 -23.11 8.23 24.18
C ALA A 374 -23.36 7.65 22.77
#